data_12fb822df130d829867f778e05aa1a93
#
_entry.id   12fb822df130d829867f778e05aa1a93
#
_cell.length_a   1.000
_cell.length_b   1.000
_cell.length_c   1.000
_cell.angle_alpha   90.00
_cell.angle_beta   90.00
_cell.angle_gamma   90.00
#
_symmetry.space_group_name_H-M   'P 1'
#
loop_
_entity.id
_entity.type
_entity.pdbx_description
1 polymer ?
#
loop_
_entity_poly.entity_id
_entity_poly.type
_entity_poly.pdbx_seq_one_letter_code
_entity_poly.pdbx_strand_id
1 'polypeptide(L)'
;MFELRCTVRNCGGVLSEVERGLKCEQGHHFDRAREGYYSLSQPQDRKSKIPGDADAAVEARHRWLQRGHGSGLIEALKPWVAQTTGRSTDRTVDLGCGEGSFGPALFANIPQSYCGIDLSKKAIKLASRGWKEATWVWANADRALPIADASVLRVVSLFGRRPTTEMARILTRDGVAIVAVPGEEDLIELREHVQQSGQRRSRWQKVVDEMAEAGLRLREHRLWKNQVELDGDAIADAMAMTYRGVRFSQNARVQTATAMRVTLAADLMLFEKAAM
;
A
#
# COMPACT_ATOMS: atom_id res chain seq x y z
N MET A 1 -18.37 -10.27 2.53
CA MET A 1 -17.49 -9.65 1.51
C MET A 1 -17.47 -8.13 1.68
N PHE A 2 -16.36 -7.47 1.40
CA PHE A 2 -16.25 -6.01 1.40
C PHE A 2 -17.13 -5.41 0.29
N GLU A 3 -17.91 -4.35 0.60
CA GLU A 3 -18.80 -3.72 -0.38
C GLU A 3 -18.00 -2.91 -1.39
N LEU A 4 -18.12 -3.26 -2.67
CA LEU A 4 -17.42 -2.61 -3.77
C LEU A 4 -18.39 -1.85 -4.70
N ARG A 5 -17.88 -0.84 -5.39
CA ARG A 5 -18.61 -0.03 -6.38
C ARG A 5 -18.08 -0.24 -7.80
N CYS A 6 -18.97 -0.15 -8.76
CA CYS A 6 -18.64 -0.28 -10.17
C CYS A 6 -17.68 0.81 -10.63
N THR A 7 -16.58 0.42 -11.29
CA THR A 7 -15.55 1.35 -11.82
C THR A 7 -15.80 1.79 -13.25
N VAL A 8 -16.88 1.35 -13.88
CA VAL A 8 -17.27 1.85 -15.21
C VAL A 8 -17.65 3.32 -15.07
N ARG A 9 -17.14 4.16 -15.98
CA ARG A 9 -17.33 5.60 -15.96
C ARG A 9 -18.82 5.97 -15.83
N ASN A 10 -19.14 6.87 -14.91
CA ASN A 10 -20.49 7.36 -14.62
C ASN A 10 -21.47 6.29 -14.10
N CYS A 11 -20.99 5.11 -13.64
CA CYS A 11 -21.85 4.10 -13.05
C CYS A 11 -21.90 4.19 -11.52
N GLY A 12 -20.82 3.83 -10.81
CA GLY A 12 -20.73 3.84 -9.35
C GLY A 12 -21.74 2.93 -8.61
N GLY A 13 -22.49 2.10 -9.33
CA GLY A 13 -23.48 1.18 -8.75
C GLY A 13 -22.87 0.14 -7.82
N VAL A 14 -23.63 -0.37 -6.85
CA VAL A 14 -23.20 -1.44 -5.96
C VAL A 14 -22.85 -2.69 -6.76
N LEU A 15 -21.76 -3.34 -6.41
CA LEU A 15 -21.34 -4.61 -6.99
C LEU A 15 -21.82 -5.77 -6.11
N SER A 16 -22.64 -6.64 -6.66
CA SER A 16 -23.12 -7.87 -6.01
C SER A 16 -22.37 -9.08 -6.55
N GLU A 17 -22.16 -10.08 -5.69
CA GLU A 17 -21.50 -11.33 -6.07
C GLU A 17 -22.37 -12.14 -7.03
N VAL A 18 -21.74 -12.67 -8.08
CA VAL A 18 -22.32 -13.60 -9.04
C VAL A 18 -21.38 -14.79 -9.21
N GLU A 19 -21.82 -15.85 -9.92
CA GLU A 19 -21.08 -17.12 -10.03
C GLU A 19 -19.59 -16.98 -10.33
N ARG A 20 -19.20 -16.01 -11.17
CA ARG A 20 -17.80 -15.84 -11.62
C ARG A 20 -17.20 -14.46 -11.34
N GLY A 21 -17.80 -13.68 -10.46
CA GLY A 21 -17.28 -12.34 -10.21
C GLY A 21 -18.26 -11.41 -9.52
N LEU A 22 -18.28 -10.17 -9.98
CA LEU A 22 -19.15 -9.10 -9.48
C LEU A 22 -19.96 -8.50 -10.62
N LYS A 23 -21.21 -8.09 -10.33
CA LYS A 23 -22.07 -7.43 -11.31
C LYS A 23 -22.85 -6.29 -10.64
N CYS A 24 -23.00 -5.15 -11.33
CA CYS A 24 -23.88 -4.08 -10.90
C CYS A 24 -25.27 -4.19 -11.58
N GLU A 25 -26.25 -3.45 -11.07
CA GLU A 25 -27.63 -3.39 -11.62
C GLU A 25 -27.65 -2.93 -13.09
N GLN A 26 -26.67 -2.10 -13.53
CA GLN A 26 -26.56 -1.67 -14.93
C GLN A 26 -25.94 -2.75 -15.85
N GLY A 27 -25.66 -3.95 -15.32
CA GLY A 27 -25.17 -5.07 -16.11
C GLY A 27 -23.65 -5.12 -16.28
N HIS A 28 -22.86 -4.18 -15.76
CA HIS A 28 -21.41 -4.27 -15.83
C HIS A 28 -20.90 -5.44 -15.00
N HIS A 29 -20.04 -6.26 -15.61
CA HIS A 29 -19.50 -7.48 -15.00
C HIS A 29 -17.99 -7.37 -14.82
N PHE A 30 -17.48 -7.88 -13.71
CA PHE A 30 -16.06 -7.92 -13.35
C PHE A 30 -15.69 -9.31 -12.88
N ASP A 31 -14.69 -9.90 -13.54
CA ASP A 31 -14.27 -11.27 -13.27
C ASP A 31 -13.59 -11.40 -11.90
N ARG A 32 -13.84 -12.52 -11.24
CA ARG A 32 -13.02 -13.03 -10.15
C ARG A 32 -11.92 -13.91 -10.74
N ALA A 33 -10.68 -13.54 -10.51
CA ALA A 33 -9.55 -14.34 -10.95
C ALA A 33 -9.48 -15.67 -10.19
N ARG A 34 -8.84 -16.68 -10.79
CA ARG A 34 -8.64 -17.99 -10.15
C ARG A 34 -7.93 -17.89 -8.78
N GLU A 35 -7.06 -16.88 -8.64
CA GLU A 35 -6.36 -16.59 -7.40
C GLU A 35 -7.23 -15.93 -6.32
N GLY A 36 -8.44 -15.49 -6.66
CA GLY A 36 -9.43 -14.96 -5.71
C GLY A 36 -9.62 -13.44 -5.71
N TYR A 37 -8.81 -12.66 -6.44
CA TYR A 37 -8.98 -11.21 -6.53
C TYR A 37 -10.00 -10.81 -7.59
N TYR A 38 -10.59 -9.61 -7.44
CA TYR A 38 -11.50 -9.01 -8.43
C TYR A 38 -10.75 -8.07 -9.36
N SER A 39 -11.06 -8.17 -10.67
CA SER A 39 -10.44 -7.36 -11.73
C SER A 39 -11.30 -6.14 -12.05
N LEU A 40 -11.11 -5.04 -11.32
CA LEU A 40 -11.86 -3.79 -11.52
C LEU A 40 -11.11 -2.74 -12.35
N SER A 41 -9.90 -3.06 -12.83
CA SER A 41 -9.12 -2.17 -13.71
C SER A 41 -9.82 -1.99 -15.06
N GLN A 42 -9.94 -0.74 -15.52
CA GLN A 42 -10.51 -0.40 -16.80
C GLN A 42 -9.42 -0.29 -17.89
N PRO A 43 -9.74 -0.48 -19.19
CA PRO A 43 -8.76 -0.35 -20.27
C PRO A 43 -8.02 0.99 -20.28
N GLN A 44 -8.72 2.10 -19.97
CA GLN A 44 -8.15 3.44 -19.87
C GLN A 44 -7.19 3.63 -18.71
N ASP A 45 -7.14 2.70 -17.75
CA ASP A 45 -6.19 2.73 -16.62
C ASP A 45 -4.80 2.28 -17.03
N ARG A 46 -4.69 1.62 -18.17
CA ARG A 46 -3.46 1.03 -18.71
C ARG A 46 -2.73 1.99 -19.65
N LYS A 47 -2.38 3.20 -19.16
CA LYS A 47 -1.57 4.15 -19.97
C LYS A 47 -0.11 3.69 -20.13
N SER A 48 0.39 2.82 -19.28
CA SER A 48 1.73 2.23 -19.33
C SER A 48 1.67 0.78 -19.79
N LYS A 49 2.71 0.32 -20.52
CA LYS A 49 2.87 -1.10 -20.87
C LYS A 49 2.99 -2.00 -19.62
N ILE A 50 3.52 -1.45 -18.54
CA ILE A 50 3.66 -2.12 -17.23
C ILE A 50 3.07 -1.17 -16.17
N PRO A 51 1.76 -1.25 -15.89
CA PRO A 51 1.15 -0.46 -14.83
C PRO A 51 1.54 -1.01 -13.45
N GLY A 52 1.84 -0.13 -12.51
CA GLY A 52 2.29 -0.49 -11.15
C GLY A 52 3.78 -0.76 -11.06
N ASP A 53 4.20 -1.49 -10.04
CA ASP A 53 5.58 -1.91 -9.85
C ASP A 53 5.95 -3.04 -10.82
N ALA A 54 7.22 -3.06 -11.26
CA ALA A 54 7.74 -4.16 -12.08
C ALA A 54 7.71 -5.47 -11.29
N ASP A 55 7.45 -6.59 -11.97
CA ASP A 55 7.35 -7.92 -11.34
C ASP A 55 8.56 -8.26 -10.47
N ALA A 56 9.77 -7.93 -10.93
CA ALA A 56 11.01 -8.14 -10.17
C ALA A 56 11.04 -7.32 -8.85
N ALA A 57 10.52 -6.09 -8.85
CA ALA A 57 10.44 -5.27 -7.66
C ALA A 57 9.41 -5.82 -6.65
N VAL A 58 8.29 -6.33 -7.15
CA VAL A 58 7.28 -7.00 -6.31
C VAL A 58 7.83 -8.27 -5.68
N GLU A 59 8.56 -9.10 -6.43
CA GLU A 59 9.19 -10.32 -5.93
C GLU A 59 10.29 -10.02 -4.91
N ALA A 60 11.11 -9.00 -5.16
CA ALA A 60 12.14 -8.56 -4.22
C ALA A 60 11.52 -8.08 -2.90
N ARG A 61 10.44 -7.27 -2.96
CA ARG A 61 9.70 -6.83 -1.78
C ARG A 61 9.09 -8.00 -1.02
N HIS A 62 8.53 -8.97 -1.73
CA HIS A 62 7.98 -10.16 -1.10
C HIS A 62 9.06 -10.92 -0.31
N ARG A 63 10.23 -11.22 -0.91
CA ARG A 63 11.34 -11.86 -0.20
C ARG A 63 11.83 -11.04 1.00
N TRP A 64 11.95 -9.71 0.83
CA TRP A 64 12.32 -8.76 1.88
C TRP A 64 11.41 -8.86 3.11
N LEU A 65 10.09 -8.83 2.88
CA LEU A 65 9.10 -8.89 3.96
C LEU A 65 9.03 -10.29 4.58
N GLN A 66 9.20 -11.37 3.80
CA GLN A 66 9.29 -12.74 4.30
C GLN A 66 10.52 -12.96 5.20
N ARG A 67 11.61 -12.22 5.00
CA ARG A 67 12.79 -12.22 5.90
C ARG A 67 12.57 -11.40 7.18
N GLY A 68 11.39 -10.82 7.37
CA GLY A 68 11.02 -10.10 8.59
C GLY A 68 11.49 -8.64 8.67
N HIS A 69 12.05 -8.08 7.60
CA HIS A 69 12.51 -6.67 7.61
C HIS A 69 11.38 -5.64 7.78
N GLY A 70 10.11 -6.06 7.65
CA GLY A 70 8.93 -5.23 7.93
C GLY A 70 8.41 -5.34 9.37
N SER A 71 8.87 -6.29 10.18
CA SER A 71 8.26 -6.61 11.48
C SER A 71 8.30 -5.44 12.47
N GLY A 72 9.42 -4.73 12.58
CA GLY A 72 9.51 -3.57 13.46
C GLY A 72 8.57 -2.43 13.08
N LEU A 73 8.33 -2.21 11.78
CA LEU A 73 7.35 -1.25 11.29
C LEU A 73 5.92 -1.68 11.65
N ILE A 74 5.60 -2.97 11.48
CA ILE A 74 4.30 -3.55 11.87
C ILE A 74 4.03 -3.28 13.35
N GLU A 75 4.99 -3.57 14.23
CA GLU A 75 4.85 -3.32 15.67
C GLU A 75 4.63 -1.82 15.98
N ALA A 76 5.29 -0.92 15.25
CA ALA A 76 5.10 0.52 15.42
C ALA A 76 3.69 1.00 14.99
N LEU A 77 3.04 0.32 14.04
CA LEU A 77 1.70 0.66 13.52
C LEU A 77 0.56 0.04 14.34
N LYS A 78 0.79 -1.08 15.02
CA LYS A 78 -0.24 -1.79 15.82
C LYS A 78 -1.03 -0.91 16.79
N PRO A 79 -0.41 0.03 17.56
CA PRO A 79 -1.16 0.89 18.48
C PRO A 79 -2.21 1.74 17.78
N TRP A 80 -1.94 2.27 16.58
CA TRP A 80 -2.89 3.07 15.83
C TRP A 80 -4.03 2.22 15.25
N VAL A 81 -3.72 0.99 14.82
CA VAL A 81 -4.74 0.03 14.37
C VAL A 81 -5.65 -0.34 15.54
N ALA A 82 -5.10 -0.65 16.71
CA ALA A 82 -5.85 -1.04 17.91
C ALA A 82 -6.79 0.07 18.42
N GLN A 83 -6.37 1.35 18.38
CA GLN A 83 -7.18 2.49 18.79
C GLN A 83 -8.46 2.69 17.96
N THR A 84 -8.49 2.12 16.77
CA THR A 84 -9.59 2.29 15.82
C THR A 84 -10.45 1.03 15.66
N THR A 85 -10.15 -0.06 16.38
CA THR A 85 -10.86 -1.34 16.34
C THR A 85 -12.05 -1.36 17.30
N GLY A 86 -13.11 -2.13 16.96
CA GLY A 86 -14.20 -2.44 17.90
C GLY A 86 -15.58 -1.86 17.55
N ARG A 87 -15.75 -1.30 16.34
CA ARG A 87 -17.04 -0.84 15.84
C ARG A 87 -17.61 -1.82 14.81
N SER A 88 -18.92 -1.94 14.71
CA SER A 88 -19.61 -2.85 13.79
C SER A 88 -19.33 -2.60 12.28
N THR A 89 -18.69 -1.49 11.95
CA THR A 89 -18.33 -1.08 10.58
C THR A 89 -16.81 -0.88 10.41
N ASP A 90 -16.01 -1.76 10.99
CA ASP A 90 -14.54 -1.67 11.04
C ASP A 90 -13.88 -1.95 9.68
N ARG A 91 -14.36 -1.29 8.61
CA ARG A 91 -13.82 -1.48 7.26
C ARG A 91 -12.49 -0.75 7.08
N THR A 92 -11.52 -1.47 6.50
CA THR A 92 -10.17 -0.96 6.18
C THR A 92 -9.91 -1.10 4.68
N VAL A 93 -9.43 -0.03 4.06
CA VAL A 93 -8.93 -0.04 2.68
C VAL A 93 -7.44 0.22 2.70
N ASP A 94 -6.66 -0.68 2.08
CA ASP A 94 -5.20 -0.56 1.93
C ASP A 94 -4.87 -0.19 0.47
N LEU A 95 -4.34 1.01 0.27
CA LEU A 95 -4.05 1.61 -1.03
C LEU A 95 -2.59 1.41 -1.42
N GLY A 96 -2.36 0.73 -2.52
CA GLY A 96 -1.05 0.27 -2.90
C GLY A 96 -0.57 -0.82 -1.96
N CYS A 97 -1.46 -1.79 -1.66
CA CYS A 97 -1.23 -2.86 -0.68
C CYS A 97 -0.07 -3.79 -1.05
N GLY A 98 0.47 -3.67 -2.26
CA GLY A 98 1.58 -4.49 -2.74
C GLY A 98 1.22 -5.98 -2.73
N GLU A 99 2.16 -6.79 -2.27
CA GLU A 99 2.02 -8.26 -2.18
C GLU A 99 1.25 -8.74 -0.93
N GLY A 100 0.72 -7.79 -0.11
CA GLY A 100 -0.27 -8.05 0.93
C GLY A 100 0.27 -8.43 2.30
N SER A 101 1.59 -8.45 2.56
CA SER A 101 2.14 -8.90 3.86
C SER A 101 1.69 -8.07 5.05
N PHE A 102 1.46 -6.77 4.90
CA PHE A 102 1.00 -5.90 6.00
C PHE A 102 -0.45 -6.19 6.41
N GLY A 103 -1.29 -6.62 5.46
CA GLY A 103 -2.71 -6.90 5.70
C GLY A 103 -2.93 -7.88 6.87
N PRO A 104 -2.54 -9.17 6.74
CA PRO A 104 -2.73 -10.15 7.81
C PRO A 104 -1.94 -9.80 9.08
N ALA A 105 -0.78 -9.15 8.97
CA ALA A 105 0.01 -8.78 10.13
C ALA A 105 -0.66 -7.72 11.04
N LEU A 106 -1.49 -6.85 10.46
CA LEU A 106 -2.17 -5.77 11.16
C LEU A 106 -3.68 -6.02 11.38
N PHE A 107 -4.33 -6.81 10.52
CA PHE A 107 -5.79 -6.92 10.43
C PHE A 107 -6.32 -8.37 10.39
N ALA A 108 -5.52 -9.37 10.82
CA ALA A 108 -5.92 -10.80 10.76
C ALA A 108 -7.24 -11.12 11.49
N ASN A 109 -7.59 -10.32 12.49
CA ASN A 109 -8.81 -10.48 13.28
C ASN A 109 -10.09 -9.97 12.59
N ILE A 110 -9.95 -9.23 11.46
CA ILE A 110 -11.09 -8.65 10.72
C ILE A 110 -10.97 -8.84 9.20
N PRO A 111 -10.68 -10.06 8.70
CA PRO A 111 -10.37 -10.28 7.28
C PRO A 111 -11.50 -9.86 6.34
N GLN A 112 -12.76 -10.07 6.71
CA GLN A 112 -13.92 -9.72 5.89
C GLN A 112 -14.13 -8.20 5.77
N SER A 113 -13.53 -7.42 6.67
CA SER A 113 -13.57 -5.97 6.71
C SER A 113 -12.33 -5.32 6.08
N TYR A 114 -11.42 -6.11 5.51
CA TYR A 114 -10.22 -5.62 4.84
C TYR A 114 -10.33 -5.74 3.31
N CYS A 115 -9.92 -4.67 2.62
CA CYS A 115 -9.83 -4.61 1.17
C CYS A 115 -8.48 -4.03 0.74
N GLY A 116 -7.63 -4.83 0.11
CA GLY A 116 -6.38 -4.37 -0.50
C GLY A 116 -6.56 -4.04 -1.97
N ILE A 117 -6.07 -2.86 -2.38
CA ILE A 117 -6.14 -2.36 -3.77
C ILE A 117 -4.72 -2.10 -4.27
N ASP A 118 -4.36 -2.65 -5.42
CA ASP A 118 -3.08 -2.38 -6.09
C ASP A 118 -3.23 -2.39 -7.62
N LEU A 119 -2.36 -1.65 -8.29
CA LEU A 119 -2.29 -1.58 -9.75
C LEU A 119 -1.41 -2.68 -10.34
N SER A 120 -0.48 -3.25 -9.57
CA SER A 120 0.34 -4.38 -9.98
C SER A 120 -0.44 -5.68 -9.90
N LYS A 121 -0.70 -6.28 -11.08
CA LYS A 121 -1.37 -7.57 -11.15
C LYS A 121 -0.56 -8.68 -10.46
N LYS A 122 0.77 -8.62 -10.50
CA LYS A 122 1.66 -9.55 -9.82
C LYS A 122 1.51 -9.45 -8.30
N ALA A 123 1.48 -8.23 -7.77
CA ALA A 123 1.31 -7.96 -6.35
C ALA A 123 -0.02 -8.52 -5.83
N ILE A 124 -1.14 -8.18 -6.48
CA ILE A 124 -2.47 -8.66 -6.10
C ILE A 124 -2.59 -10.19 -6.17
N LYS A 125 -1.93 -10.85 -7.12
CA LYS A 125 -1.88 -12.33 -7.17
C LYS A 125 -1.18 -12.93 -5.96
N LEU A 126 -0.07 -12.34 -5.50
CA LEU A 126 0.62 -12.80 -4.30
C LEU A 126 -0.25 -12.56 -3.06
N ALA A 127 -0.80 -11.36 -2.92
CA ALA A 127 -1.66 -10.97 -1.81
C ALA A 127 -2.88 -11.91 -1.67
N SER A 128 -3.60 -12.16 -2.76
CA SER A 128 -4.80 -13.01 -2.74
C SER A 128 -4.51 -14.49 -2.46
N ARG A 129 -3.31 -14.97 -2.78
CA ARG A 129 -2.87 -16.32 -2.42
C ARG A 129 -2.43 -16.42 -0.97
N GLY A 130 -1.80 -15.38 -0.44
CA GLY A 130 -1.29 -15.31 0.93
C GLY A 130 -2.37 -15.16 1.99
N TRP A 131 -3.47 -14.45 1.68
CA TRP A 131 -4.57 -14.22 2.62
C TRP A 131 -5.92 -14.23 1.91
N LYS A 132 -6.53 -15.41 1.83
CA LYS A 132 -7.73 -15.70 1.02
C LYS A 132 -9.03 -15.13 1.59
N GLU A 133 -9.06 -14.86 2.88
CA GLU A 133 -10.24 -14.39 3.61
C GLU A 133 -10.52 -12.91 3.38
N ALA A 134 -9.51 -12.14 2.95
CA ALA A 134 -9.63 -10.72 2.65
C ALA A 134 -10.12 -10.47 1.22
N THR A 135 -10.58 -9.24 0.97
CA THR A 135 -10.96 -8.78 -0.37
C THR A 135 -9.76 -8.15 -1.07
N TRP A 136 -9.44 -8.62 -2.27
CA TRP A 136 -8.33 -8.12 -3.08
C TRP A 136 -8.84 -7.59 -4.41
N VAL A 137 -8.40 -6.39 -4.77
CA VAL A 137 -8.87 -5.68 -5.96
C VAL A 137 -7.69 -5.21 -6.81
N TRP A 138 -7.67 -5.66 -8.06
CA TRP A 138 -6.77 -5.12 -9.07
C TRP A 138 -7.43 -3.90 -9.71
N ALA A 139 -7.00 -2.70 -9.32
CA ALA A 139 -7.52 -1.42 -9.80
C ALA A 139 -6.47 -0.30 -9.70
N ASN A 140 -6.74 0.81 -10.39
CA ASN A 140 -5.93 2.02 -10.29
C ASN A 140 -6.44 2.92 -9.16
N ALA A 141 -5.69 3.00 -8.05
CA ALA A 141 -6.03 3.84 -6.91
C ALA A 141 -5.97 5.35 -7.20
N ASP A 142 -5.30 5.79 -8.28
CA ASP A 142 -5.24 7.21 -8.68
C ASP A 142 -6.53 7.69 -9.38
N ARG A 143 -7.51 6.81 -9.54
CA ARG A 143 -8.84 7.12 -10.06
C ARG A 143 -9.90 7.03 -8.97
N ALA A 144 -11.16 7.12 -9.35
CA ALA A 144 -12.25 6.87 -8.42
C ALA A 144 -12.12 5.45 -7.83
N LEU A 145 -11.95 5.38 -6.51
CA LEU A 145 -11.87 4.11 -5.81
C LEU A 145 -13.21 3.39 -5.88
N PRO A 146 -13.21 2.05 -6.00
CA PRO A 146 -14.43 1.24 -6.01
C PRO A 146 -15.06 1.11 -4.61
N ILE A 147 -15.15 2.20 -3.89
CA ILE A 147 -15.56 2.29 -2.48
C ILE A 147 -16.57 3.41 -2.34
N ALA A 148 -17.64 3.20 -1.59
CA ALA A 148 -18.66 4.19 -1.32
C ALA A 148 -18.12 5.36 -0.47
N ASP A 149 -18.77 6.52 -0.58
CA ASP A 149 -18.49 7.68 0.26
C ASP A 149 -18.74 7.37 1.72
N ALA A 150 -17.92 7.90 2.60
CA ALA A 150 -18.05 7.82 4.06
C ALA A 150 -18.38 6.39 4.56
N SER A 151 -17.71 5.35 4.01
CA SER A 151 -18.05 3.95 4.25
C SER A 151 -16.93 3.15 4.93
N VAL A 152 -15.74 3.72 5.11
CA VAL A 152 -14.62 3.03 5.74
C VAL A 152 -14.10 3.79 6.96
N LEU A 153 -13.71 3.04 7.98
CA LEU A 153 -13.15 3.62 9.20
C LEU A 153 -11.66 3.87 9.06
N ARG A 154 -10.95 3.06 8.27
CA ARG A 154 -9.51 3.20 8.07
C ARG A 154 -9.13 3.17 6.60
N VAL A 155 -8.25 4.09 6.22
CA VAL A 155 -7.50 4.02 4.97
C VAL A 155 -6.02 3.87 5.33
N VAL A 156 -5.36 2.88 4.75
CA VAL A 156 -3.93 2.63 4.95
C VAL A 156 -3.19 2.88 3.63
N SER A 157 -2.02 3.52 3.69
CA SER A 157 -1.12 3.65 2.55
C SER A 157 0.33 3.58 3.06
N LEU A 158 0.91 2.38 3.01
CA LEU A 158 2.27 2.12 3.45
C LEU A 158 3.21 2.10 2.24
N PHE A 159 3.94 3.19 2.04
CA PHE A 159 4.85 3.40 0.89
C PHE A 159 4.14 3.40 -0.48
N GLY A 160 2.81 3.42 -0.48
CA GLY A 160 1.94 3.36 -1.65
C GLY A 160 1.52 4.72 -2.20
N ARG A 161 0.58 4.67 -3.15
CA ARG A 161 -0.08 5.86 -3.73
C ARG A 161 -1.09 6.45 -2.74
N ARG A 162 -1.23 7.76 -2.76
CA ARG A 162 -2.11 8.51 -1.86
C ARG A 162 -3.03 9.43 -2.65
N PRO A 163 -4.13 8.93 -3.19
CA PRO A 163 -5.18 9.76 -3.79
C PRO A 163 -5.94 10.49 -2.67
N THR A 164 -5.42 11.61 -2.18
CA THR A 164 -5.85 12.26 -0.93
C THR A 164 -7.33 12.62 -0.94
N THR A 165 -7.86 13.13 -2.05
CA THR A 165 -9.30 13.45 -2.23
C THR A 165 -10.16 12.20 -2.10
N GLU A 166 -9.75 11.08 -2.68
CA GLU A 166 -10.48 9.82 -2.58
C GLU A 166 -10.37 9.22 -1.17
N MET A 167 -9.21 9.33 -0.53
CA MET A 167 -9.05 8.93 0.88
C MET A 167 -10.02 9.69 1.78
N ALA A 168 -10.12 11.02 1.61
CA ALA A 168 -11.06 11.84 2.36
C ALA A 168 -12.52 11.49 2.03
N ARG A 169 -12.85 11.20 0.76
CA ARG A 169 -14.20 10.84 0.33
C ARG A 169 -14.71 9.56 1.00
N ILE A 170 -13.90 8.50 0.98
CA ILE A 170 -14.33 7.18 1.47
C ILE A 170 -14.32 7.04 2.99
N LEU A 171 -13.51 7.84 3.71
CA LEU A 171 -13.47 7.82 5.17
C LEU A 171 -14.78 8.29 5.79
N THR A 172 -15.25 7.59 6.82
CA THR A 172 -16.32 8.06 7.71
C THR A 172 -15.89 9.34 8.45
N ARG A 173 -16.82 10.01 9.12
CA ARG A 173 -16.53 11.22 9.90
C ARG A 173 -15.46 10.97 10.97
N ASP A 174 -15.53 9.82 11.64
CA ASP A 174 -14.61 9.41 12.71
C ASP A 174 -13.47 8.52 12.15
N GLY A 175 -13.32 8.48 10.82
CA GLY A 175 -12.34 7.66 10.15
C GLY A 175 -10.94 8.26 10.21
N VAL A 176 -9.95 7.38 10.09
CA VAL A 176 -8.53 7.75 10.11
C VAL A 176 -7.79 7.26 8.87
N ALA A 177 -6.77 8.01 8.45
CA ALA A 177 -5.80 7.54 7.46
C ALA A 177 -4.46 7.29 8.13
N ILE A 178 -3.89 6.10 7.91
CA ILE A 178 -2.57 5.70 8.38
C ILE A 178 -1.64 5.70 7.17
N VAL A 179 -0.64 6.56 7.19
CA VAL A 179 0.29 6.74 6.08
C VAL A 179 1.73 6.51 6.55
N ALA A 180 2.50 5.77 5.77
CA ALA A 180 3.94 5.66 5.94
C ALA A 180 4.68 6.05 4.66
N VAL A 181 5.73 6.84 4.81
CA VAL A 181 6.66 7.16 3.71
C VAL A 181 8.09 6.90 4.16
N PRO A 182 9.04 6.63 3.22
CA PRO A 182 10.44 6.47 3.60
C PRO A 182 10.95 7.71 4.32
N GLY A 183 11.56 7.51 5.48
CA GLY A 183 12.24 8.55 6.24
C GLY A 183 13.51 9.06 5.52
N GLU A 184 14.07 10.18 5.98
CA GLU A 184 15.26 10.78 5.37
C GLU A 184 16.46 9.83 5.32
N GLU A 185 16.61 9.03 6.37
CA GLU A 185 17.75 8.10 6.54
C GLU A 185 17.41 6.67 6.11
N ASP A 186 16.24 6.44 5.51
CA ASP A 186 15.88 5.10 5.05
C ASP A 186 16.90 4.58 4.03
N LEU A 187 17.56 3.45 4.36
CA LEU A 187 18.62 2.82 3.58
C LEU A 187 19.75 3.81 3.21
N ILE A 188 20.09 4.77 4.08
CA ILE A 188 21.06 5.83 3.75
C ILE A 188 22.44 5.24 3.44
N GLU A 189 22.88 4.25 4.20
CA GLU A 189 24.19 3.61 4.04
C GLU A 189 24.26 2.89 2.68
N LEU A 190 23.19 2.22 2.28
CA LEU A 190 23.11 1.57 0.98
C LEU A 190 23.09 2.59 -0.17
N ARG A 191 22.34 3.68 0.00
CA ARG A 191 22.30 4.78 -1.00
C ARG A 191 23.68 5.45 -1.18
N GLU A 192 24.38 5.70 -0.08
CA GLU A 192 25.74 6.28 -0.11
C GLU A 192 26.72 5.31 -0.78
N HIS A 193 26.65 4.03 -0.47
CA HIS A 193 27.50 3.01 -1.09
C HIS A 193 27.32 2.93 -2.61
N VAL A 194 26.07 3.02 -3.08
CA VAL A 194 25.74 2.86 -4.51
C VAL A 194 25.89 4.16 -5.30
N GLN A 195 25.43 5.29 -4.76
CA GLN A 195 25.29 6.56 -5.49
C GLN A 195 26.42 7.57 -5.20
N GLN A 196 27.30 7.30 -4.22
CA GLN A 196 28.34 8.22 -3.71
C GLN A 196 27.77 9.57 -3.21
N SER A 197 26.44 9.70 -3.11
CA SER A 197 25.78 10.88 -2.58
C SER A 197 24.43 10.49 -1.98
N GLY A 198 24.37 10.32 -0.67
CA GLY A 198 23.13 10.09 0.06
C GLY A 198 22.34 11.40 0.22
N GLN A 199 21.49 11.77 -0.73
CA GLN A 199 20.60 12.90 -0.51
C GLN A 199 19.56 12.56 0.56
N ARG A 200 19.58 13.33 1.66
CA ARG A 200 18.54 13.30 2.69
C ARG A 200 17.39 14.18 2.21
N ARG A 201 16.19 13.59 2.09
CA ARG A 201 14.98 14.32 1.70
C ARG A 201 13.85 13.94 2.63
N SER A 202 13.43 14.87 3.46
CA SER A 202 12.16 14.76 4.17
C SER A 202 11.00 14.80 3.17
N ARG A 203 10.03 13.90 3.34
CA ARG A 203 8.84 13.81 2.48
C ARG A 203 7.55 14.02 3.25
N TRP A 204 7.58 13.88 4.56
CA TRP A 204 6.37 13.84 5.37
C TRP A 204 5.62 15.17 5.38
N GLN A 205 6.34 16.31 5.42
CA GLN A 205 5.69 17.64 5.41
C GLN A 205 4.84 17.83 4.15
N LYS A 206 5.40 17.49 2.98
CA LYS A 206 4.63 17.55 1.73
C LYS A 206 3.39 16.66 1.76
N VAL A 207 3.47 15.49 2.40
CA VAL A 207 2.29 14.61 2.59
C VAL A 207 1.26 15.29 3.48
N VAL A 208 1.69 15.93 4.57
CA VAL A 208 0.78 16.68 5.45
C VAL A 208 0.04 17.78 4.69
N ASP A 209 0.76 18.55 3.86
CA ASP A 209 0.18 19.62 3.06
C ASP A 209 -0.85 19.07 2.05
N GLU A 210 -0.50 18.00 1.31
CA GLU A 210 -1.39 17.31 0.36
C GLU A 210 -2.66 16.74 1.05
N MET A 211 -2.51 16.20 2.25
CA MET A 211 -3.63 15.66 3.03
C MET A 211 -4.52 16.77 3.59
N ALA A 212 -3.93 17.90 4.03
CA ALA A 212 -4.65 19.06 4.52
C ALA A 212 -5.52 19.71 3.42
N GLU A 213 -5.00 19.82 2.19
CA GLU A 213 -5.76 20.28 1.02
C GLU A 213 -7.01 19.43 0.74
N ALA A 214 -6.96 18.13 1.09
CA ALA A 214 -8.11 17.22 0.97
C ALA A 214 -9.02 17.19 2.21
N GLY A 215 -8.79 18.04 3.21
CA GLY A 215 -9.59 18.10 4.44
C GLY A 215 -9.22 17.03 5.48
N LEU A 216 -8.00 16.52 5.44
CA LEU A 216 -7.47 15.55 6.40
C LEU A 216 -6.38 16.22 7.25
N ARG A 217 -6.60 16.30 8.55
CA ARG A 217 -5.71 16.93 9.52
C ARG A 217 -4.75 15.90 10.12
N LEU A 218 -3.47 16.25 10.22
CA LEU A 218 -2.49 15.44 10.95
C LEU A 218 -2.86 15.40 12.44
N ARG A 219 -3.04 14.19 12.97
CA ARG A 219 -3.27 13.93 14.39
C ARG A 219 -1.97 13.57 15.11
N GLU A 220 -1.13 12.76 14.47
CA GLU A 220 0.12 12.30 15.05
C GLU A 220 1.15 12.02 13.96
N HIS A 221 2.43 12.35 14.24
CA HIS A 221 3.59 11.99 13.43
C HIS A 221 4.63 11.30 14.30
N ARG A 222 5.18 10.19 13.80
CA ARG A 222 6.29 9.46 14.45
C ARG A 222 7.35 9.11 13.42
N LEU A 223 8.60 9.39 13.75
CA LEU A 223 9.72 8.85 13.02
C LEU A 223 10.07 7.47 13.60
N TRP A 224 9.87 6.42 12.81
CA TRP A 224 10.33 5.08 13.13
C TRP A 224 11.71 4.85 12.53
N LYS A 225 12.63 4.27 13.29
CA LYS A 225 13.96 3.85 12.85
C LYS A 225 14.32 2.50 13.45
N ASN A 226 14.99 1.67 12.67
CA ASN A 226 15.57 0.41 13.09
C ASN A 226 16.88 0.14 12.33
N GLN A 227 17.89 -0.40 13.00
CA GLN A 227 19.12 -0.85 12.35
C GLN A 227 19.10 -2.36 12.16
N VAL A 228 19.42 -2.81 10.97
CA VAL A 228 19.46 -4.22 10.59
C VAL A 228 20.74 -4.55 9.85
N GLU A 229 21.22 -5.79 10.03
CA GLU A 229 22.29 -6.35 9.21
C GLU A 229 21.65 -7.01 7.98
N LEU A 230 22.11 -6.65 6.80
CA LEU A 230 21.70 -7.25 5.52
C LEU A 230 22.81 -8.12 4.98
N ASP A 231 22.46 -9.32 4.54
CA ASP A 231 23.32 -10.13 3.67
C ASP A 231 23.25 -9.67 2.21
N GLY A 232 24.04 -10.25 1.34
CA GLY A 232 24.09 -9.87 -0.08
C GLY A 232 22.76 -10.01 -0.80
N ASP A 233 21.95 -11.01 -0.45
CA ASP A 233 20.63 -11.22 -1.05
C ASP A 233 19.64 -10.16 -0.60
N ALA A 234 19.63 -9.81 0.70
CA ALA A 234 18.79 -8.75 1.22
C ALA A 234 19.18 -7.36 0.66
N ILE A 235 20.47 -7.12 0.44
CA ILE A 235 20.96 -5.91 -0.24
C ILE A 235 20.43 -5.86 -1.68
N ALA A 236 20.50 -6.97 -2.41
CA ALA A 236 19.98 -7.05 -3.77
C ALA A 236 18.45 -6.81 -3.81
N ASP A 237 17.70 -7.38 -2.86
CA ASP A 237 16.25 -7.16 -2.75
C ASP A 237 15.93 -5.70 -2.39
N ALA A 238 16.65 -5.09 -1.44
CA ALA A 238 16.48 -3.67 -1.10
C ALA A 238 16.68 -2.76 -2.32
N MET A 239 17.69 -3.05 -3.13
CA MET A 239 17.97 -2.33 -4.36
C MET A 239 16.86 -2.51 -5.39
N ALA A 240 16.45 -3.75 -5.65
CA ALA A 240 15.44 -4.06 -6.67
C ALA A 240 14.07 -3.43 -6.37
N MET A 241 13.68 -3.33 -5.10
CA MET A 241 12.39 -2.75 -4.71
C MET A 241 12.39 -1.22 -4.59
N THR A 242 13.56 -0.56 -4.42
CA THR A 242 13.63 0.88 -4.14
C THR A 242 14.14 1.72 -5.30
N TYR A 243 14.92 1.14 -6.20
CA TYR A 243 15.58 1.86 -7.28
C TYR A 243 15.10 1.38 -8.66
N ARG A 244 14.00 1.93 -9.15
CA ARG A 244 13.57 1.72 -10.53
C ARG A 244 14.66 2.20 -11.49
N GLY A 245 15.21 1.30 -12.29
CA GLY A 245 16.16 1.63 -13.34
C GLY A 245 17.62 1.81 -12.85
N VAL A 246 18.06 0.95 -11.93
CA VAL A 246 19.49 0.83 -11.62
C VAL A 246 20.28 0.68 -12.92
N ARG A 247 21.13 1.67 -13.26
CA ARG A 247 22.03 1.58 -14.41
C ARG A 247 23.02 0.45 -14.18
N PHE A 248 23.41 -0.25 -15.24
CA PHE A 248 24.33 -1.40 -15.19
C PHE A 248 25.58 -1.16 -14.33
N SER A 249 26.10 0.06 -14.29
CA SER A 249 27.26 0.45 -13.45
C SER A 249 27.00 0.42 -11.94
N GLN A 250 25.75 0.47 -11.50
CA GLN A 250 25.35 0.40 -10.09
C GLN A 250 25.20 -1.05 -9.63
N ASN A 251 24.81 -1.97 -10.52
CA ASN A 251 24.70 -3.40 -10.21
C ASN A 251 26.06 -4.01 -9.83
N ALA A 252 27.16 -3.60 -10.45
CA ALA A 252 28.49 -4.10 -10.13
C ALA A 252 28.91 -3.78 -8.69
N ARG A 253 28.53 -2.60 -8.15
CA ARG A 253 28.85 -2.21 -6.76
C ARG A 253 27.99 -2.96 -5.75
N VAL A 254 26.75 -3.26 -6.07
CA VAL A 254 25.85 -4.06 -5.22
C VAL A 254 26.39 -5.49 -5.09
N GLN A 255 26.89 -6.07 -6.17
CA GLN A 255 27.45 -7.42 -6.18
C GLN A 255 28.71 -7.59 -5.31
N THR A 256 29.38 -6.50 -4.96
CA THR A 256 30.60 -6.55 -4.09
C THR A 256 30.27 -6.48 -2.60
N ALA A 257 29.07 -6.08 -2.21
CA ALA A 257 28.67 -6.01 -0.80
C ALA A 257 28.13 -7.36 -0.33
N THR A 258 28.86 -8.03 0.56
CA THR A 258 28.48 -9.33 1.12
C THR A 258 27.61 -9.22 2.38
N ALA A 259 27.79 -8.15 3.14
CA ALA A 259 26.98 -7.79 4.31
C ALA A 259 27.06 -6.27 4.55
N MET A 260 25.99 -5.69 5.08
CA MET A 260 25.93 -4.26 5.40
C MET A 260 24.95 -4.00 6.54
N ARG A 261 25.35 -3.17 7.51
CA ARG A 261 24.43 -2.59 8.47
C ARG A 261 23.74 -1.39 7.83
N VAL A 262 22.40 -1.38 7.85
CA VAL A 262 21.62 -0.30 7.27
C VAL A 262 20.55 0.21 8.24
N THR A 263 20.17 1.46 8.07
CA THR A 263 19.07 2.09 8.76
C THR A 263 17.79 1.92 7.93
N LEU A 264 16.78 1.26 8.51
CA LEU A 264 15.40 1.32 8.01
C LEU A 264 14.70 2.46 8.72
N ALA A 265 14.10 3.37 7.97
CA ALA A 265 13.41 4.52 8.55
C ALA A 265 12.12 4.85 7.81
N ALA A 266 11.08 5.20 8.55
CA ALA A 266 9.81 5.64 8.00
C ALA A 266 9.22 6.79 8.81
N ASP A 267 8.68 7.78 8.13
CA ASP A 267 7.78 8.75 8.72
C ASP A 267 6.37 8.16 8.73
N LEU A 268 5.85 7.93 9.93
CA LEU A 268 4.51 7.40 10.18
C LEU A 268 3.58 8.56 10.53
N MET A 269 2.44 8.64 9.87
CA MET A 269 1.48 9.73 10.03
C MET A 269 0.07 9.19 10.21
N LEU A 270 -0.63 9.68 11.23
CA LEU A 270 -2.03 9.40 11.49
C LEU A 270 -2.82 10.67 11.20
N PHE A 271 -3.78 10.57 10.30
CA PHE A 271 -4.69 11.67 9.93
C PHE A 271 -6.12 11.36 10.33
N GLU A 272 -6.90 12.40 10.57
CA GLU A 272 -8.34 12.34 10.78
C GLU A 272 -9.04 13.42 9.94
N LYS A 273 -10.35 13.30 9.73
CA LYS A 273 -11.09 14.38 9.06
C LYS A 273 -11.02 15.67 9.89
N ALA A 274 -10.78 16.80 9.22
CA ALA A 274 -10.89 18.10 9.85
C ALA A 274 -12.33 18.31 10.34
N ALA A 275 -12.49 18.85 11.53
CA ALA A 275 -13.81 19.30 11.99
C ALA A 275 -14.32 20.41 11.04
N MET A 276 -15.52 20.23 10.52
CA MET A 276 -16.20 21.29 9.78
C MET A 276 -16.67 22.37 10.74
#